data_84cfb9de9f717a089b9797e7fc149374
#
_entry.id   84cfb9de9f717a089b9797e7fc149374
#
_cell.length_a   1.000
_cell.length_b   1.000
_cell.length_c   1.000
_cell.angle_alpha   90.00
_cell.angle_beta   90.00
_cell.angle_gamma   90.00
#
_symmetry.space_group_name_H-M   'P 1'
#
loop_
_entity.id
_entity.type
_entity.pdbx_description
1 polymer ?
#
loop_
_entity_poly.entity_id
_entity_poly.type
_entity_poly.pdbx_seq_one_letter_code
_entity_poly.pdbx_strand_id
1 'polypeptide(L)'
;MRKLRQNSLMTSATTPALGVIGVPKEIKGDERRVALTPDGAAELVQMGCQVLIEHDAGRGSGFSDEMYVSSGAQIVATAKEAWSAELVLKVKEPQAGEFDFLRPDLTLFTYLHLAAYPKVATALKHSGCTAFAYETVTDRNGVLPLLAPM
;
A
#
# COMPACT_ATOMS: atom_id res chain seq x y z
N MET A 1 -13.61 59.17 -0.47
CA MET A 1 -12.88 58.12 0.25
C MET A 1 -13.49 56.76 -0.12
N ARG A 2 -12.84 55.99 -1.00
CA ARG A 2 -13.26 54.69 -1.45
C ARG A 2 -12.33 53.65 -0.86
N LYS A 3 -12.84 52.82 0.09
CA LYS A 3 -12.07 51.72 0.69
C LYS A 3 -11.96 50.59 -0.33
N LEU A 4 -10.76 50.30 -0.77
CA LEU A 4 -10.39 49.10 -1.50
C LEU A 4 -10.44 47.92 -0.54
N ARG A 5 -11.36 46.97 -0.79
CA ARG A 5 -11.34 45.67 -0.15
C ARG A 5 -10.30 44.81 -0.88
N GLN A 6 -9.22 44.50 -0.24
CA GLN A 6 -8.32 43.41 -0.65
C GLN A 6 -9.01 42.09 -0.39
N ASN A 7 -9.54 41.46 -1.43
CA ASN A 7 -9.89 40.04 -1.42
C ASN A 7 -8.58 39.26 -1.60
N SER A 8 -8.03 38.80 -0.51
CA SER A 8 -7.00 37.77 -0.52
C SER A 8 -7.68 36.42 -0.81
N LEU A 9 -7.75 36.07 -2.08
CA LEU A 9 -8.01 34.69 -2.49
C LEU A 9 -6.76 33.88 -2.23
N MET A 10 -6.67 33.29 -1.02
CA MET A 10 -5.79 32.16 -0.78
C MET A 10 -6.37 30.97 -1.56
N THR A 11 -5.97 30.82 -2.80
CA THR A 11 -6.05 29.54 -3.49
C THR A 11 -5.07 28.60 -2.78
N SER A 12 -5.58 27.78 -1.89
CA SER A 12 -4.91 26.58 -1.44
C SER A 12 -4.64 25.76 -2.70
N ALA A 13 -3.40 25.80 -3.18
CA ALA A 13 -2.94 24.88 -4.20
C ALA A 13 -2.94 23.49 -3.55
N THR A 14 -4.02 22.75 -3.75
CA THR A 14 -4.09 21.33 -3.43
C THR A 14 -3.06 20.66 -4.34
N THR A 15 -1.91 20.29 -3.80
CA THR A 15 -0.96 19.42 -4.49
C THR A 15 -1.75 18.16 -4.87
N PRO A 16 -1.76 17.76 -6.16
CA PRO A 16 -2.49 16.54 -6.54
C PRO A 16 -1.94 15.38 -5.71
N ALA A 17 -2.82 14.65 -5.06
CA ALA A 17 -2.45 13.44 -4.34
C ALA A 17 -1.75 12.50 -5.33
N LEU A 18 -0.54 12.02 -4.98
CA LEU A 18 0.23 11.10 -5.82
C LEU A 18 -0.43 9.72 -5.93
N GLY A 19 -1.54 9.51 -5.25
CA GLY A 19 -2.32 8.28 -5.27
C GLY A 19 -2.67 7.78 -3.87
N VAL A 20 -3.49 6.73 -3.84
CA VAL A 20 -3.92 6.07 -2.61
C VAL A 20 -3.18 4.76 -2.46
N ILE A 21 -2.51 4.58 -1.33
CA ILE A 21 -1.76 3.37 -0.99
C ILE A 21 -2.48 2.64 0.14
N GLY A 22 -2.75 1.36 -0.05
CA GLY A 22 -3.39 0.50 0.94
C GLY A 22 -2.45 -0.57 1.48
N VAL A 23 -2.52 -0.80 2.77
CA VAL A 23 -1.75 -1.83 3.47
C VAL A 23 -2.72 -2.68 4.27
N PRO A 24 -3.23 -3.78 3.70
CA PRO A 24 -4.08 -4.71 4.43
C PRO A 24 -3.26 -5.51 5.45
N LYS A 25 -3.94 -6.02 6.46
CA LYS A 25 -3.37 -6.99 7.39
C LYS A 25 -3.06 -8.29 6.68
N GLU A 26 -1.90 -8.87 6.97
CA GLU A 26 -1.56 -10.20 6.46
C GLU A 26 -2.45 -11.28 7.08
N ILE A 27 -3.00 -12.14 6.23
CA ILE A 27 -3.90 -13.24 6.64
C ILE A 27 -3.30 -14.63 6.43
N LYS A 28 -2.10 -14.71 5.84
CA LYS A 28 -1.37 -15.96 5.71
C LYS A 28 -0.95 -16.46 7.10
N GLY A 29 -1.13 -17.76 7.37
CA GLY A 29 -0.75 -18.36 8.64
C GLY A 29 0.71 -18.06 8.99
N ASP A 30 0.96 -17.67 10.25
CA ASP A 30 2.27 -17.34 10.83
C ASP A 30 2.96 -16.08 10.25
N GLU A 31 2.35 -15.37 9.30
CA GLU A 31 2.87 -14.08 8.85
C GLU A 31 2.49 -12.97 9.85
N ARG A 32 3.52 -12.37 10.45
CA ARG A 32 3.36 -11.31 11.45
C ARG A 32 3.89 -9.96 10.98
N ARG A 33 4.57 -9.95 9.84
CA ARG A 33 5.13 -8.72 9.27
C ARG A 33 4.02 -7.88 8.66
N VAL A 34 4.31 -6.60 8.53
CA VAL A 34 3.50 -5.62 7.78
C VAL A 34 4.34 -5.06 6.63
N ALA A 35 3.71 -4.75 5.52
CA ALA A 35 4.42 -4.31 4.31
C ALA A 35 4.99 -2.89 4.41
N LEU A 36 4.51 -2.08 5.34
CA LEU A 36 4.92 -0.69 5.52
C LEU A 36 5.08 -0.37 7.00
N THR A 37 6.20 0.22 7.38
CA THR A 37 6.44 0.72 8.75
C THR A 37 5.80 2.10 8.93
N PRO A 38 5.56 2.57 10.18
CA PRO A 38 5.10 3.93 10.42
C PRO A 38 6.01 5.01 9.81
N ASP A 39 7.33 4.82 9.86
CA ASP A 39 8.29 5.75 9.23
C ASP A 39 8.14 5.79 7.71
N GLY A 40 8.00 4.62 7.07
CA GLY A 40 7.72 4.53 5.64
C GLY A 40 6.36 5.17 5.28
N ALA A 41 5.35 5.03 6.12
CA ALA A 41 4.07 5.72 5.94
C ALA A 41 4.23 7.24 6.01
N ALA A 42 5.03 7.75 6.96
CA ALA A 42 5.31 9.18 7.07
C ALA A 42 5.99 9.73 5.80
N GLU A 43 6.96 9.02 5.24
CA GLU A 43 7.62 9.40 3.99
C GLU A 43 6.63 9.48 2.82
N LEU A 44 5.76 8.47 2.65
CA LEU A 44 4.76 8.45 1.59
C LEU A 44 3.72 9.59 1.76
N VAL A 45 3.29 9.86 3.00
CA VAL A 45 2.39 11.00 3.30
C VAL A 45 3.06 12.33 2.98
N GLN A 46 4.34 12.51 3.33
CA GLN A 46 5.11 13.72 2.97
C GLN A 46 5.26 13.90 1.46
N MET A 47 5.30 12.81 0.70
CA MET A 47 5.30 12.83 -0.76
C MET A 47 3.93 13.17 -1.36
N GLY A 48 2.87 13.29 -0.55
CA GLY A 48 1.51 13.63 -0.98
C GLY A 48 0.62 12.41 -1.24
N CYS A 49 1.02 11.19 -0.84
CA CYS A 49 0.17 10.02 -0.92
C CYS A 49 -0.85 9.99 0.23
N GLN A 50 -2.04 9.47 -0.03
CA GLN A 50 -2.95 9.02 1.02
C GLN A 50 -2.59 7.57 1.38
N VAL A 51 -2.34 7.29 2.65
CA VAL A 51 -1.95 5.94 3.12
C VAL A 51 -3.05 5.39 4.01
N LEU A 52 -3.62 4.25 3.62
CA LEU A 52 -4.67 3.52 4.31
C LEU A 52 -4.06 2.25 4.94
N ILE A 53 -4.12 2.13 6.25
CA ILE A 53 -3.62 0.96 6.99
C ILE A 53 -4.82 0.24 7.59
N GLU A 54 -4.98 -1.05 7.33
CA GLU A 54 -6.01 -1.85 8.00
C GLU A 54 -5.72 -1.93 9.50
N HIS A 55 -6.76 -1.83 10.30
CA HIS A 55 -6.71 -1.96 11.76
C HIS A 55 -5.89 -3.18 12.19
N ASP A 56 -4.98 -2.98 13.14
CA ASP A 56 -4.07 -4.03 13.65
C ASP A 56 -3.09 -4.62 12.60
N ALA A 57 -2.93 -4.04 11.41
CA ALA A 57 -2.02 -4.59 10.40
C ALA A 57 -0.55 -4.64 10.87
N GLY A 58 -0.11 -3.63 11.63
CA GLY A 58 1.25 -3.54 12.15
C GLY A 58 1.50 -4.28 13.47
N ARG A 59 0.45 -4.76 14.13
CA ARG A 59 0.51 -5.29 15.51
C ARG A 59 1.52 -6.44 15.67
N GLY A 60 1.57 -7.33 14.71
CA GLY A 60 2.50 -8.47 14.73
C GLY A 60 3.97 -8.08 14.62
N SER A 61 4.26 -6.87 14.10
CA SER A 61 5.58 -6.26 14.01
C SER A 61 5.87 -5.25 15.13
N GLY A 62 4.97 -5.09 16.11
CA GLY A 62 5.12 -4.16 17.22
C GLY A 62 4.68 -2.73 16.91
N PHE A 63 4.00 -2.48 15.79
CA PHE A 63 3.47 -1.17 15.41
C PHE A 63 1.98 -1.09 15.73
N SER A 64 1.60 -0.15 16.60
CA SER A 64 0.20 0.12 16.90
C SER A 64 -0.44 1.04 15.86
N ASP A 65 -1.78 1.06 15.83
CA ASP A 65 -2.53 1.97 14.95
C ASP A 65 -2.21 3.44 15.23
N GLU A 66 -2.00 3.80 16.49
CA GLU A 66 -1.64 5.16 16.90
C GLU A 66 -0.30 5.62 16.31
N MET A 67 0.65 4.70 16.13
CA MET A 67 1.93 5.01 15.47
C MET A 67 1.71 5.40 14.00
N TYR A 68 0.82 4.70 13.30
CA TYR A 68 0.47 5.05 11.92
C TYR A 68 -0.33 6.36 11.85
N VAL A 69 -1.28 6.57 12.74
CA VAL A 69 -2.01 7.86 12.82
C VAL A 69 -1.03 9.01 13.06
N SER A 70 -0.06 8.84 13.94
CA SER A 70 0.98 9.84 14.21
C SER A 70 1.88 10.10 12.99
N SER A 71 2.03 9.13 12.10
CA SER A 71 2.75 9.28 10.82
C SER A 71 1.93 9.95 9.72
N GLY A 72 0.65 10.27 9.98
CA GLY A 72 -0.27 10.88 9.02
C GLY A 72 -1.04 9.86 8.17
N ALA A 73 -0.90 8.56 8.42
CA ALA A 73 -1.70 7.54 7.76
C ALA A 73 -3.11 7.46 8.39
N GLN A 74 -4.05 6.94 7.63
CA GLN A 74 -5.42 6.70 8.05
C GLN A 74 -5.62 5.23 8.38
N ILE A 75 -6.16 4.92 9.57
CA ILE A 75 -6.60 3.57 9.91
C ILE A 75 -7.98 3.32 9.31
N VAL A 76 -8.12 2.19 8.61
CA VAL A 76 -9.38 1.70 8.06
C VAL A 76 -9.81 0.43 8.78
N ALA A 77 -11.11 0.21 8.88
CA ALA A 77 -11.64 -0.86 9.73
C ALA A 77 -11.54 -2.25 9.08
N THR A 78 -11.50 -2.31 7.75
CA THR A 78 -11.64 -3.55 6.99
C THR A 78 -10.59 -3.72 5.91
N ALA A 79 -10.27 -4.98 5.58
CA ALA A 79 -9.42 -5.30 4.43
C ALA A 79 -9.96 -4.67 3.14
N LYS A 80 -11.29 -4.71 2.92
CA LYS A 80 -11.91 -4.13 1.73
C LYS A 80 -11.57 -2.66 1.53
N GLU A 81 -11.52 -1.88 2.60
CA GLU A 81 -11.15 -0.46 2.54
C GLU A 81 -9.67 -0.29 2.18
N ALA A 82 -8.77 -1.06 2.79
CA ALA A 82 -7.34 -1.04 2.42
C ALA A 82 -7.13 -1.49 0.97
N TRP A 83 -7.82 -2.54 0.51
CA TRP A 83 -7.75 -3.03 -0.86
C TRP A 83 -8.42 -2.10 -1.89
N SER A 84 -9.22 -1.10 -1.47
CA SER A 84 -9.81 -0.12 -2.38
C SER A 84 -8.80 0.87 -2.96
N ALA A 85 -7.59 0.91 -2.42
CA ALA A 85 -6.49 1.77 -2.86
C ALA A 85 -6.02 1.45 -4.29
N GLU A 86 -5.37 2.41 -4.94
CA GLU A 86 -4.79 2.25 -6.29
C GLU A 86 -3.55 1.35 -6.28
N LEU A 87 -2.74 1.45 -5.23
CA LEU A 87 -1.58 0.62 -4.97
C LEU A 87 -1.78 -0.11 -3.64
N VAL A 88 -1.69 -1.43 -3.65
CA VAL A 88 -1.71 -2.24 -2.43
C VAL A 88 -0.33 -2.84 -2.18
N LEU A 89 0.18 -2.62 -0.98
CA LEU A 89 1.43 -3.18 -0.49
C LEU A 89 1.14 -4.36 0.45
N LYS A 90 1.74 -5.50 0.17
CA LYS A 90 1.68 -6.70 1.02
C LYS A 90 3.07 -7.31 1.21
N VAL A 91 3.20 -8.17 2.21
CA VAL A 91 4.38 -9.02 2.38
C VAL A 91 4.20 -10.30 1.56
N LYS A 92 3.09 -11.00 1.74
CA LYS A 92 2.83 -12.30 1.12
C LYS A 92 1.86 -12.20 -0.06
N GLU A 93 1.94 -13.20 -0.92
CA GLU A 93 1.01 -13.39 -2.03
C GLU A 93 -0.45 -13.33 -1.55
N PRO A 94 -1.39 -12.82 -2.37
CA PRO A 94 -2.80 -12.84 -2.04
C PRO A 94 -3.27 -14.25 -1.68
N GLN A 95 -3.97 -14.36 -0.57
CA GLN A 95 -4.61 -15.61 -0.14
C GLN A 95 -5.99 -15.76 -0.81
N ALA A 96 -6.56 -16.96 -0.81
CA ALA A 96 -7.83 -17.23 -1.48
C ALA A 96 -8.97 -16.28 -1.06
N GLY A 97 -9.00 -15.86 0.21
CA GLY A 97 -9.98 -14.89 0.71
C GLY A 97 -9.78 -13.44 0.22
N GLU A 98 -8.66 -13.17 -0.47
CA GLU A 98 -8.32 -11.84 -1.00
C GLU A 98 -8.49 -11.74 -2.52
N PHE A 99 -8.75 -12.87 -3.22
CA PHE A 99 -8.83 -12.87 -4.69
C PHE A 99 -9.95 -11.97 -5.23
N ASP A 100 -11.05 -11.81 -4.47
CA ASP A 100 -12.17 -10.95 -4.86
C ASP A 100 -11.83 -9.45 -4.83
N PHE A 101 -10.71 -9.07 -4.21
CA PHE A 101 -10.22 -7.68 -4.21
C PHE A 101 -9.36 -7.36 -5.43
N LEU A 102 -8.88 -8.38 -6.15
CA LEU A 102 -8.08 -8.18 -7.36
C LEU A 102 -8.97 -7.63 -8.49
N ARG A 103 -8.52 -6.55 -9.14
CA ARG A 103 -9.28 -5.84 -10.17
C ARG A 103 -8.35 -5.16 -11.19
N PRO A 104 -8.83 -4.81 -12.40
CA PRO A 104 -7.98 -4.30 -13.47
C PRO A 104 -7.24 -2.99 -13.17
N ASP A 105 -7.80 -2.14 -12.34
CA ASP A 105 -7.25 -0.83 -11.95
C ASP A 105 -6.37 -0.89 -10.68
N LEU A 106 -6.14 -2.09 -10.14
CA LEU A 106 -5.26 -2.31 -8.99
C LEU A 106 -3.81 -2.48 -9.44
N THR A 107 -2.91 -1.80 -8.75
CA THR A 107 -1.49 -2.17 -8.70
C THR A 107 -1.20 -2.89 -7.39
N LEU A 108 -0.63 -4.09 -7.48
CA LEU A 108 -0.24 -4.90 -6.32
C LEU A 108 1.28 -5.02 -6.26
N PHE A 109 1.88 -4.77 -5.10
CA PHE A 109 3.31 -4.92 -4.88
C PHE A 109 3.56 -5.80 -3.65
N THR A 110 4.08 -7.00 -3.86
CA THR A 110 4.22 -8.04 -2.82
C THR A 110 5.20 -9.14 -3.26
N TYR A 111 5.56 -10.08 -2.38
CA TYR A 111 6.14 -11.35 -2.79
C TYR A 111 5.04 -12.23 -3.40
N LEU A 112 5.23 -12.74 -4.60
CA LEU A 112 4.22 -13.51 -5.32
C LEU A 112 4.49 -15.02 -5.33
N HIS A 113 5.75 -15.44 -5.42
CA HIS A 113 6.18 -16.84 -5.45
C HIS A 113 5.35 -17.70 -6.44
N LEU A 114 5.10 -17.17 -7.65
CA LEU A 114 4.14 -17.72 -8.61
C LEU A 114 4.40 -19.19 -8.97
N ALA A 115 5.66 -19.61 -8.99
CA ALA A 115 6.03 -21.01 -9.26
C ALA A 115 5.48 -21.98 -8.19
N ALA A 116 5.39 -21.51 -6.93
CA ALA A 116 4.87 -22.31 -5.82
C ALA A 116 3.33 -22.21 -5.68
N TYR A 117 2.72 -21.16 -6.22
CA TYR A 117 1.29 -20.84 -6.02
C TYR A 117 0.54 -20.64 -7.35
N PRO A 118 0.28 -21.71 -8.14
CA PRO A 118 -0.39 -21.59 -9.44
C PRO A 118 -1.78 -20.93 -9.37
N LYS A 119 -2.50 -21.10 -8.26
CA LYS A 119 -3.80 -20.45 -8.04
C LYS A 119 -3.69 -18.93 -7.97
N VAL A 120 -2.62 -18.42 -7.37
CA VAL A 120 -2.32 -16.96 -7.34
C VAL A 120 -2.08 -16.46 -8.76
N ALA A 121 -1.25 -17.15 -9.54
CA ALA A 121 -0.99 -16.80 -10.94
C ALA A 121 -2.27 -16.76 -11.78
N THR A 122 -3.16 -17.74 -11.58
CA THR A 122 -4.47 -17.78 -12.26
C THR A 122 -5.36 -16.61 -11.83
N ALA A 123 -5.46 -16.31 -10.54
CA ALA A 123 -6.26 -15.20 -10.03
C ALA A 123 -5.75 -13.85 -10.56
N LEU A 124 -4.44 -13.60 -10.52
CA LEU A 124 -3.83 -12.40 -11.07
C LEU A 124 -4.12 -12.24 -12.58
N LYS A 125 -3.97 -13.33 -13.35
CA LYS A 125 -4.26 -13.32 -14.79
C LYS A 125 -5.72 -12.98 -15.07
N HIS A 126 -6.65 -13.56 -14.34
CA HIS A 126 -8.09 -13.31 -14.53
C HIS A 126 -8.51 -11.90 -14.10
N SER A 127 -7.91 -11.36 -13.06
CA SER A 127 -8.26 -10.04 -12.54
C SER A 127 -7.83 -8.90 -13.46
N GLY A 128 -6.80 -9.12 -14.29
CA GLY A 128 -6.20 -8.06 -15.11
C GLY A 128 -5.45 -6.99 -14.32
N CYS A 129 -5.19 -7.19 -13.02
CA CYS A 129 -4.43 -6.23 -12.22
C CYS A 129 -2.96 -6.15 -12.65
N THR A 130 -2.30 -5.04 -12.36
CA THR A 130 -0.85 -4.91 -12.49
C THR A 130 -0.19 -5.42 -11.22
N ALA A 131 0.71 -6.39 -11.33
CA ALA A 131 1.38 -6.96 -10.17
C ALA A 131 2.90 -6.90 -10.32
N PHE A 132 3.57 -6.39 -9.28
CA PHE A 132 5.03 -6.39 -9.15
C PHE A 132 5.42 -7.34 -8.02
N ALA A 133 6.38 -8.22 -8.31
CA ALA A 133 6.92 -9.14 -7.33
C ALA A 133 8.24 -8.60 -6.77
N TYR A 134 8.37 -8.48 -5.45
CA TYR A 134 9.63 -8.04 -4.82
C TYR A 134 10.81 -8.91 -5.27
N GLU A 135 10.60 -10.21 -5.41
CA GLU A 135 11.62 -11.17 -5.80
C GLU A 135 12.08 -11.08 -7.26
N THR A 136 11.43 -10.27 -8.08
CA THR A 136 11.78 -10.09 -9.50
C THR A 136 12.28 -8.69 -9.84
N VAL A 137 12.26 -7.75 -8.88
CA VAL A 137 12.80 -6.42 -9.10
C VAL A 137 14.32 -6.49 -9.17
N THR A 138 14.89 -6.05 -10.28
CA THR A 138 16.33 -6.01 -10.51
C THR A 138 16.84 -4.58 -10.64
N ASP A 139 18.05 -4.35 -10.19
CA ASP A 139 18.79 -3.13 -10.51
C ASP A 139 19.41 -3.19 -11.92
N ARG A 140 20.15 -2.15 -12.31
CA ARG A 140 20.81 -2.06 -13.62
C ARG A 140 21.89 -3.14 -13.83
N ASN A 141 22.38 -3.77 -12.75
CA ASN A 141 23.42 -4.81 -12.76
C ASN A 141 22.80 -6.21 -12.66
N GLY A 142 21.46 -6.34 -12.62
CA GLY A 142 20.78 -7.61 -12.47
C GLY A 142 20.73 -8.13 -11.03
N VAL A 143 21.12 -7.33 -10.04
CA VAL A 143 21.01 -7.67 -8.62
C VAL A 143 19.54 -7.53 -8.20
N LEU A 144 19.10 -8.38 -7.28
CA LEU A 144 17.75 -8.39 -6.71
C LEU A 144 17.74 -7.62 -5.36
N PRO A 145 17.61 -6.27 -5.36
CA PRO A 145 17.84 -5.46 -4.18
C PRO A 145 16.76 -5.67 -3.09
N LEU A 146 15.59 -6.15 -3.45
CA LEU A 146 14.51 -6.41 -2.50
C LEU A 146 14.49 -7.86 -2.01
N LEU A 147 15.20 -8.78 -2.66
CA LEU A 147 15.31 -10.16 -2.25
C LEU A 147 16.61 -10.44 -1.48
N ALA A 148 17.74 -9.89 -1.91
CA ALA A 148 19.04 -10.19 -1.34
C ALA A 148 19.19 -9.88 0.17
N PRO A 149 18.51 -8.84 0.75
CA PRO A 149 18.57 -8.56 2.18
C PRO A 149 17.76 -9.53 3.05
N MET A 150 16.94 -10.37 2.45
CA MET A 150 16.04 -11.32 3.13
C MET A 150 16.73 -12.67 3.38
#